data_908b80e2e934f09f76a4ded2aafb47a1
#
_entry.id   908b80e2e934f09f76a4ded2aafb47a1
#
_cell.length_a   1.000
_cell.length_b   1.000
_cell.length_c   1.000
_cell.angle_alpha   90.00
_cell.angle_beta   90.00
_cell.angle_gamma   90.00
#
_symmetry.space_group_name_H-M   'P 1'
#
loop_
_entity.id
_entity.type
_entity.pdbx_description
1 polymer ?
#
loop_
_entity_poly.entity_id
_entity_poly.type
_entity_poly.pdbx_seq_one_letter_code
_entity_poly.pdbx_strand_id
1 'polypeptide(L)'
;IRGAQESRGLGDVYKRQGCGKTTLINLLMRFYDVNAGSISVDGTDIRNITRHSLRRNYGMVLQETWLKEGTIRDNIVMGKPDATEEEIIAAAKAAHSHGFITRLPNGYDTVIGEDGGSLSQGQKQLLCITRVMLCLPPMLILDEATSSIDTRTEQHIQHAFARLMQGRTSFIVAHRLSTIKNADMILVMKAVSYTHL
;
A
#
# COMPACT_ATOMS: atom_id res chain seq x y z
N ILE A 1 -17.52 13.66 20.28
CA ILE A 1 -16.36 13.12 21.00
C ILE A 1 -16.87 12.49 22.28
N ARG A 2 -17.01 11.18 22.37
CA ARG A 2 -17.18 10.44 23.62
C ARG A 2 -16.70 9.00 23.45
N GLY A 3 -15.68 8.63 24.26
CA GLY A 3 -15.55 7.36 24.94
C GLY A 3 -15.19 6.13 24.12
N ALA A 4 -13.89 5.84 24.04
CA ALA A 4 -13.43 4.48 23.82
C ALA A 4 -13.84 3.65 25.05
N GLN A 5 -14.75 2.70 24.88
CA GLN A 5 -15.09 1.71 25.88
C GLN A 5 -14.13 0.54 25.72
N GLU A 6 -13.27 0.30 26.71
CA GLU A 6 -12.41 -0.88 26.79
C GLU A 6 -13.26 -2.15 26.77
N SER A 7 -13.12 -2.93 25.75
CA SER A 7 -13.62 -4.30 25.70
C SER A 7 -12.51 -5.23 26.17
N ARG A 8 -12.55 -5.66 27.45
CA ARG A 8 -11.83 -6.83 27.93
C ARG A 8 -12.51 -8.07 27.36
N GLY A 9 -11.83 -8.74 26.45
CA GLY A 9 -12.26 -10.03 25.93
C GLY A 9 -11.23 -10.50 24.91
N LEU A 10 -10.44 -11.52 25.24
CA LEU A 10 -9.71 -12.37 24.30
C LEU A 10 -10.76 -13.05 23.41
N GLY A 11 -11.10 -12.41 22.31
CA GLY A 11 -11.95 -12.92 21.27
C GLY A 11 -11.32 -12.51 19.94
N ASP A 12 -11.15 -13.48 19.07
CA ASP A 12 -10.64 -13.36 17.71
C ASP A 12 -11.09 -12.04 17.07
N VAL A 13 -10.14 -11.22 16.67
CA VAL A 13 -10.40 -10.08 15.80
C VAL A 13 -10.78 -10.64 14.44
N TYR A 14 -12.03 -11.09 14.32
CA TYR A 14 -12.62 -11.46 13.06
C TYR A 14 -12.46 -10.27 12.10
N LYS A 15 -11.66 -10.48 11.07
CA LYS A 15 -11.53 -9.60 9.91
C LYS A 15 -12.95 -9.39 9.35
N ARG A 16 -13.65 -8.34 9.78
CA ARG A 16 -14.97 -8.00 9.25
C ARG A 16 -14.78 -7.55 7.81
N GLN A 17 -14.87 -8.51 6.89
CA GLN A 17 -15.02 -8.26 5.47
C GLN A 17 -16.35 -7.51 5.27
N GLY A 18 -16.34 -6.50 4.39
CA GLY A 18 -17.58 -5.79 4.04
C GLY A 18 -17.86 -4.47 4.76
N CYS A 19 -16.93 -3.93 5.58
CA CYS A 19 -17.14 -2.62 6.22
C CYS A 19 -16.89 -1.40 5.29
N GLY A 20 -16.65 -1.60 3.97
CA GLY A 20 -16.50 -0.53 3.00
C GLY A 20 -15.08 0.04 2.82
N LYS A 21 -14.04 -0.54 3.44
CA LYS A 21 -12.64 -0.08 3.26
C LYS A 21 -12.19 -0.06 1.81
N THR A 22 -12.40 -1.15 1.09
CA THR A 22 -12.09 -1.27 -0.35
C THR A 22 -12.93 -0.29 -1.17
N THR A 23 -14.19 -0.08 -0.80
CA THR A 23 -15.06 0.91 -1.45
C THR A 23 -14.51 2.32 -1.30
N LEU A 24 -14.04 2.69 -0.10
CA LEU A 24 -13.41 3.99 0.13
C LEU A 24 -12.17 4.18 -0.75
N ILE A 25 -11.26 3.18 -0.80
CA ILE A 25 -10.08 3.21 -1.67
C ILE A 25 -10.50 3.39 -3.13
N ASN A 26 -11.49 2.63 -3.59
CA ASN A 26 -11.99 2.69 -4.96
C ASN A 26 -12.58 4.07 -5.30
N LEU A 27 -13.24 4.73 -4.35
CA LEU A 27 -13.75 6.09 -4.51
C LEU A 27 -12.62 7.12 -4.56
N LEU A 28 -11.60 7.02 -3.69
CA LEU A 28 -10.41 7.89 -3.71
C LEU A 28 -9.66 7.79 -5.04
N MET A 29 -9.51 6.57 -5.58
CA MET A 29 -8.87 6.30 -6.88
C MET A 29 -9.80 6.55 -8.08
N ARG A 30 -11.05 6.95 -7.81
CA ARG A 30 -12.09 7.17 -8.81
C ARG A 30 -12.24 5.97 -9.77
N PHE A 31 -12.31 4.75 -9.22
CA PHE A 31 -12.80 3.59 -9.96
C PHE A 31 -14.32 3.70 -10.15
N TYR A 32 -15.01 4.33 -9.18
CA TYR A 32 -16.41 4.70 -9.22
C TYR A 32 -16.56 6.18 -8.88
N ASP A 33 -17.51 6.86 -9.50
CA ASP A 33 -17.90 8.21 -9.11
C ASP A 33 -18.88 8.15 -7.93
N VAL A 34 -18.86 9.16 -7.05
CA VAL A 34 -19.82 9.23 -5.93
C VAL A 34 -21.23 9.57 -6.42
N ASN A 35 -22.22 8.95 -5.81
CA ASN A 35 -23.63 9.20 -6.14
C ASN A 35 -24.13 10.55 -5.57
N ALA A 36 -23.55 10.97 -4.43
CA ALA A 36 -23.87 12.24 -3.78
C ALA A 36 -22.62 12.75 -3.05
N GLY A 37 -22.55 14.06 -2.81
CA GLY A 37 -21.39 14.70 -2.21
C GLY A 37 -20.25 14.87 -3.20
N SER A 38 -19.02 15.11 -2.67
CA SER A 38 -17.81 15.31 -3.47
C SER A 38 -16.58 14.80 -2.75
N ILE A 39 -15.57 14.41 -3.51
CA ILE A 39 -14.21 14.14 -3.04
C ILE A 39 -13.32 15.16 -3.75
N SER A 40 -12.49 15.87 -3.00
CA SER A 40 -11.59 16.88 -3.56
C SER A 40 -10.14 16.60 -3.17
N VAL A 41 -9.23 16.89 -4.10
CA VAL A 41 -7.78 16.88 -3.88
C VAL A 41 -7.29 18.29 -4.15
N ASP A 42 -6.62 18.91 -3.16
CA ASP A 42 -6.16 20.30 -3.20
C ASP A 42 -7.26 21.28 -3.66
N GLY A 43 -8.48 21.13 -3.11
CA GLY A 43 -9.63 21.98 -3.42
C GLY A 43 -10.32 21.67 -4.75
N THR A 44 -9.78 20.79 -5.58
CA THR A 44 -10.37 20.43 -6.88
C THR A 44 -11.15 19.11 -6.75
N ASP A 45 -12.45 19.14 -7.14
CA ASP A 45 -13.25 17.90 -7.20
C ASP A 45 -12.61 16.90 -8.15
N ILE A 46 -12.44 15.65 -7.68
CA ILE A 46 -11.79 14.59 -8.47
C ILE A 46 -12.52 14.30 -9.80
N ARG A 47 -13.80 14.66 -9.92
CA ARG A 47 -14.56 14.54 -11.17
C ARG A 47 -14.06 15.49 -12.26
N ASN A 48 -13.44 16.59 -11.87
CA ASN A 48 -12.86 17.59 -12.78
C ASN A 48 -11.39 17.29 -13.13
N ILE A 49 -10.81 16.23 -12.60
CA ILE A 49 -9.45 15.76 -12.89
C ILE A 49 -9.53 14.51 -13.75
N THR A 50 -8.64 14.32 -14.73
CA THR A 50 -8.61 13.06 -15.48
C THR A 50 -8.24 11.90 -14.55
N ARG A 51 -8.81 10.72 -14.75
CA ARG A 51 -8.50 9.53 -13.95
C ARG A 51 -6.99 9.21 -13.96
N HIS A 52 -6.34 9.39 -15.09
CA HIS A 52 -4.90 9.18 -15.22
C HIS A 52 -4.11 10.15 -14.33
N SER A 53 -4.38 11.46 -14.42
CA SER A 53 -3.73 12.49 -13.60
C SER A 53 -3.97 12.26 -12.10
N LEU A 54 -5.21 11.94 -11.72
CA LEU A 54 -5.54 11.64 -10.32
C LEU A 54 -4.73 10.46 -9.80
N ARG A 55 -4.72 9.34 -10.54
CA ARG A 55 -4.06 8.10 -10.10
C ARG A 55 -2.54 8.20 -10.04
N ARG A 56 -1.91 9.04 -10.86
CA ARG A 56 -0.47 9.31 -10.77
C ARG A 56 -0.04 9.94 -9.46
N ASN A 57 -0.97 10.58 -8.73
CA ASN A 57 -0.69 11.17 -7.42
C ASN A 57 -0.77 10.15 -6.27
N TYR A 58 -1.21 8.92 -6.53
CA TYR A 58 -1.30 7.87 -5.53
C TYR A 58 -0.26 6.78 -5.72
N GLY A 59 0.43 6.43 -4.65
CA GLY A 59 1.18 5.17 -4.53
C GLY A 59 0.37 4.16 -3.73
N MET A 60 0.29 2.95 -4.23
CA MET A 60 -0.49 1.89 -3.56
C MET A 60 0.41 0.72 -3.20
N VAL A 61 0.33 0.30 -1.94
CA VAL A 61 0.87 -0.98 -1.48
C VAL A 61 -0.27 -1.74 -0.82
N LEU A 62 -0.80 -2.71 -1.55
CA LEU A 62 -1.94 -3.52 -1.11
C LEU A 62 -1.48 -4.84 -0.49
N GLN A 63 -2.39 -5.50 0.23
CA GLN A 63 -2.18 -6.83 0.80
C GLN A 63 -1.84 -7.86 -0.29
N GLU A 64 -2.60 -7.82 -1.39
CA GLU A 64 -2.33 -8.64 -2.56
C GLU A 64 -1.24 -7.97 -3.39
N THR A 65 -0.06 -8.56 -3.38
CA THR A 65 1.09 -8.08 -4.15
C THR A 65 0.99 -8.59 -5.58
N TRP A 66 0.83 -7.67 -6.53
CA TRP A 66 0.86 -8.03 -7.94
C TRP A 66 2.23 -7.72 -8.56
N LEU A 67 2.83 -8.73 -9.16
CA LEU A 67 4.07 -8.63 -9.92
C LEU A 67 3.84 -9.19 -11.33
N LYS A 68 4.32 -8.47 -12.33
CA LYS A 68 4.26 -8.87 -13.73
C LYS A 68 5.36 -9.89 -14.02
N GLU A 69 5.10 -10.86 -14.89
CA GLU A 69 6.13 -11.69 -15.48
C GLU A 69 7.19 -10.81 -16.18
N GLY A 70 8.46 -11.08 -15.90
CA GLY A 70 9.60 -10.29 -16.40
C GLY A 70 10.69 -10.18 -15.35
N THR A 71 11.63 -9.24 -15.52
CA THR A 71 12.71 -9.06 -14.58
C THR A 71 12.25 -8.32 -13.31
N ILE A 72 13.02 -8.44 -12.21
CA ILE A 72 12.81 -7.63 -11.00
C ILE A 72 12.93 -6.15 -11.37
N ARG A 73 13.89 -5.78 -12.23
CA ARG A 73 14.06 -4.42 -12.75
C ARG A 73 12.79 -3.91 -13.41
N ASP A 74 12.21 -4.65 -14.36
CA ASP A 74 10.97 -4.28 -15.06
C ASP A 74 9.83 -4.01 -14.08
N ASN A 75 9.74 -4.81 -13.03
CA ASN A 75 8.74 -4.64 -11.99
C ASN A 75 8.95 -3.39 -11.15
N ILE A 76 10.19 -3.02 -10.84
CA ILE A 76 10.51 -1.81 -10.05
C ILE A 76 10.23 -0.54 -10.88
N VAL A 77 10.66 -0.49 -12.14
CA VAL A 77 10.56 0.71 -12.99
C VAL A 77 9.17 0.92 -13.60
N MET A 78 8.21 0.04 -13.34
CA MET A 78 6.88 0.08 -13.97
C MET A 78 6.18 1.45 -13.88
N GLY A 79 6.38 2.20 -12.79
CA GLY A 79 5.81 3.54 -12.60
C GLY A 79 6.71 4.68 -13.07
N LYS A 80 8.01 4.40 -13.35
CA LYS A 80 9.04 5.35 -13.80
C LYS A 80 10.00 4.65 -14.75
N PRO A 81 9.62 4.43 -16.02
CA PRO A 81 10.43 3.65 -16.98
C PRO A 81 11.78 4.29 -17.34
N ASP A 82 11.92 5.60 -17.13
CA ASP A 82 13.12 6.42 -17.37
C ASP A 82 14.05 6.53 -16.16
N ALA A 83 13.81 5.72 -15.12
CA ALA A 83 14.64 5.73 -13.91
C ALA A 83 16.08 5.28 -14.21
N THR A 84 17.05 6.00 -13.63
CA THR A 84 18.45 5.61 -13.72
C THR A 84 18.77 4.43 -12.80
N GLU A 85 19.89 3.75 -13.06
CA GLU A 85 20.35 2.64 -12.21
C GLU A 85 20.55 3.07 -10.76
N GLU A 86 21.11 4.27 -10.55
CA GLU A 86 21.33 4.85 -9.22
C GLU A 86 20.01 5.08 -8.48
N GLU A 87 18.98 5.56 -9.18
CA GLU A 87 17.64 5.77 -8.62
C GLU A 87 16.99 4.44 -8.21
N ILE A 88 17.11 3.42 -9.06
CA ILE A 88 16.58 2.06 -8.79
C ILE A 88 17.25 1.48 -7.54
N ILE A 89 18.58 1.53 -7.47
CA ILE A 89 19.34 1.03 -6.32
C ILE A 89 19.03 1.82 -5.05
N ALA A 90 18.91 3.14 -5.14
CA ALA A 90 18.56 3.99 -4.00
C ALA A 90 17.17 3.66 -3.46
N ALA A 91 16.17 3.50 -4.33
CA ALA A 91 14.82 3.08 -3.96
C ALA A 91 14.81 1.68 -3.32
N ALA A 92 15.56 0.73 -3.89
CA ALA A 92 15.67 -0.62 -3.36
C ALA A 92 16.37 -0.68 -1.99
N LYS A 93 17.40 0.12 -1.77
CA LYS A 93 18.04 0.26 -0.46
C LYS A 93 17.08 0.89 0.56
N ALA A 94 16.36 1.91 0.15
CA ALA A 94 15.38 2.58 1.01
C ALA A 94 14.23 1.67 1.43
N ALA A 95 13.80 0.77 0.54
CA ALA A 95 12.76 -0.23 0.78
C ALA A 95 13.29 -1.54 1.39
N HIS A 96 14.57 -1.65 1.71
CA HIS A 96 15.22 -2.88 2.19
C HIS A 96 15.15 -4.08 1.22
N SER A 97 14.89 -3.86 -0.08
CA SER A 97 14.84 -4.92 -1.09
C SER A 97 16.20 -5.24 -1.71
N HIS A 98 17.13 -4.27 -1.78
CA HIS A 98 18.44 -4.41 -2.39
C HIS A 98 19.21 -5.65 -1.90
N GLY A 99 19.18 -5.89 -0.58
CA GLY A 99 19.97 -6.97 0.03
C GLY A 99 19.52 -8.37 -0.37
N PHE A 100 18.24 -8.63 -0.66
CA PHE A 100 17.82 -9.92 -1.17
C PHE A 100 17.98 -9.99 -2.70
N ILE A 101 17.75 -8.89 -3.42
CA ILE A 101 17.89 -8.85 -4.87
C ILE A 101 19.31 -9.22 -5.29
N THR A 102 20.32 -8.63 -4.65
CA THR A 102 21.75 -8.89 -4.97
C THR A 102 22.21 -10.31 -4.65
N ARG A 103 21.44 -11.07 -3.86
CA ARG A 103 21.72 -12.50 -3.58
C ARG A 103 21.12 -13.45 -4.61
N LEU A 104 20.24 -12.96 -5.48
CA LEU A 104 19.70 -13.74 -6.57
C LEU A 104 20.75 -13.93 -7.67
N PRO A 105 20.73 -15.05 -8.41
CA PRO A 105 21.77 -15.37 -9.41
C PRO A 105 22.03 -14.25 -10.42
N ASN A 106 20.97 -13.57 -10.90
CA ASN A 106 21.05 -12.50 -11.87
C ASN A 106 20.71 -11.12 -11.26
N GLY A 107 20.69 -10.97 -9.92
CA GLY A 107 20.38 -9.72 -9.25
C GLY A 107 19.08 -9.09 -9.75
N TYR A 108 19.13 -7.81 -10.17
CA TYR A 108 17.99 -7.08 -10.70
C TYR A 108 17.44 -7.63 -12.02
N ASP A 109 18.24 -8.36 -12.78
CA ASP A 109 17.86 -8.96 -14.06
C ASP A 109 17.34 -10.40 -13.89
N THR A 110 17.12 -10.83 -12.63
CA THR A 110 16.46 -12.10 -12.33
C THR A 110 15.03 -12.08 -12.86
N VAL A 111 14.71 -13.03 -13.71
CA VAL A 111 13.35 -13.20 -14.26
C VAL A 111 12.48 -13.87 -13.20
N ILE A 112 11.33 -13.26 -12.94
CA ILE A 112 10.28 -13.80 -12.08
C ILE A 112 9.05 -14.14 -12.93
N GLY A 113 8.44 -15.28 -12.65
CA GLY A 113 7.20 -15.68 -13.29
C GLY A 113 6.00 -14.90 -12.80
N GLU A 114 4.83 -15.28 -13.28
CA GLU A 114 3.55 -14.70 -12.88
C GLU A 114 3.43 -14.70 -11.34
N ASP A 115 2.89 -13.60 -10.78
CA ASP A 115 2.76 -13.38 -9.34
C ASP A 115 4.08 -13.51 -8.53
N GLY A 116 5.24 -13.31 -9.18
CA GLY A 116 6.54 -13.28 -8.51
C GLY A 116 7.18 -14.64 -8.25
N GLY A 117 6.61 -15.74 -8.76
CA GLY A 117 7.23 -17.05 -8.77
C GLY A 117 7.77 -17.52 -7.41
N SER A 118 9.09 -17.75 -7.32
CA SER A 118 9.76 -18.27 -6.11
C SER A 118 9.99 -17.27 -4.99
N LEU A 119 9.62 -15.99 -5.16
CA LEU A 119 9.79 -14.97 -4.11
C LEU A 119 8.83 -15.21 -2.95
N SER A 120 9.33 -15.02 -1.70
CA SER A 120 8.47 -15.03 -0.52
C SER A 120 7.49 -13.86 -0.53
N GLN A 121 6.37 -13.98 0.20
CA GLN A 121 5.38 -12.91 0.29
C GLN A 121 5.99 -11.59 0.79
N GLY A 122 6.91 -11.63 1.75
CA GLY A 122 7.63 -10.45 2.22
C GLY A 122 8.52 -9.83 1.15
N GLN A 123 9.23 -10.64 0.35
CA GLN A 123 10.05 -10.14 -0.77
C GLN A 123 9.18 -9.47 -1.85
N LYS A 124 8.03 -10.06 -2.19
CA LYS A 124 7.06 -9.47 -3.12
C LYS A 124 6.57 -8.12 -2.61
N GLN A 125 6.24 -8.02 -1.33
CA GLN A 125 5.79 -6.78 -0.72
C GLN A 125 6.88 -5.71 -0.71
N LEU A 126 8.15 -6.07 -0.41
CA LEU A 126 9.29 -5.15 -0.49
C LEU A 126 9.51 -4.64 -1.93
N LEU A 127 9.29 -5.46 -2.97
CA LEU A 127 9.35 -5.01 -4.36
C LEU A 127 8.23 -4.00 -4.69
N CYS A 128 6.99 -4.26 -4.23
CA CYS A 128 5.90 -3.30 -4.39
C CYS A 128 6.19 -1.96 -3.69
N ILE A 129 6.77 -1.99 -2.49
CA ILE A 129 7.22 -0.80 -1.78
C ILE A 129 8.34 -0.09 -2.57
N THR A 130 9.31 -0.83 -3.12
CA THR A 130 10.40 -0.28 -3.94
C THR A 130 9.86 0.48 -5.14
N ARG A 131 8.85 -0.08 -5.83
CA ARG A 131 8.15 0.57 -6.95
C ARG A 131 7.56 1.92 -6.55
N VAL A 132 6.89 1.98 -5.41
CA VAL A 132 6.30 3.23 -4.90
C VAL A 132 7.37 4.21 -4.44
N MET A 133 8.45 3.72 -3.82
CA MET A 133 9.60 4.56 -3.43
C MET A 133 10.34 5.17 -4.62
N LEU A 134 10.36 4.50 -5.77
CA LEU A 134 10.97 5.04 -6.99
C LEU A 134 10.14 6.19 -7.56
N CYS A 135 8.82 6.09 -7.50
CA CYS A 135 7.88 7.08 -8.04
C CYS A 135 7.65 8.28 -7.12
N LEU A 136 7.79 8.10 -5.80
CA LEU A 136 7.58 9.10 -4.76
C LEU A 136 6.29 9.93 -4.90
N PRO A 137 5.11 9.32 -5.04
CA PRO A 137 3.86 10.03 -5.17
C PRO A 137 3.52 10.83 -3.91
N PRO A 138 2.76 11.96 -4.00
CA PRO A 138 2.41 12.79 -2.85
C PRO A 138 1.40 12.14 -1.90
N MET A 139 0.61 11.18 -2.37
CA MET A 139 -0.39 10.47 -1.57
C MET A 139 -0.16 8.98 -1.59
N LEU A 140 -0.46 8.31 -0.49
CA LEU A 140 -0.25 6.87 -0.32
C LEU A 140 -1.53 6.17 0.14
N ILE A 141 -1.73 4.96 -0.38
CA ILE A 141 -2.72 4.01 0.12
C ILE A 141 -1.97 2.73 0.50
N LEU A 142 -1.96 2.42 1.81
CA LEU A 142 -1.20 1.31 2.38
C LEU A 142 -2.16 0.32 3.07
N ASP A 143 -2.04 -0.96 2.74
CA ASP A 143 -2.75 -2.04 3.45
C ASP A 143 -1.74 -2.90 4.20
N GLU A 144 -1.81 -2.87 5.53
CA GLU A 144 -0.84 -3.49 6.45
C GLU A 144 -1.06 -5.00 6.68
N ALA A 145 -1.62 -5.74 5.80
CA ALA A 145 -1.80 -7.16 6.02
C ALA A 145 -0.48 -7.95 5.88
N THR A 146 0.15 -8.26 7.03
CA THR A 146 1.44 -8.97 7.10
C THR A 146 1.35 -10.33 7.83
N SER A 147 0.18 -10.96 7.85
CA SER A 147 -0.10 -12.15 8.66
C SER A 147 0.72 -13.42 8.33
N SER A 148 1.51 -13.41 7.25
CA SER A 148 2.25 -14.59 6.78
C SER A 148 3.73 -14.27 6.50
N ILE A 149 4.30 -13.22 7.12
CA ILE A 149 5.65 -12.75 6.88
C ILE A 149 6.50 -12.99 8.13
N ASP A 150 7.75 -13.43 7.95
CA ASP A 150 8.69 -13.61 9.06
C ASP A 150 9.00 -12.27 9.75
N THR A 151 9.30 -12.32 11.04
CA THR A 151 9.48 -11.14 11.90
C THR A 151 10.54 -10.17 11.39
N ARG A 152 11.65 -10.65 10.81
CA ARG A 152 12.72 -9.79 10.31
C ARG A 152 12.29 -9.03 9.07
N THR A 153 11.68 -9.72 8.10
CA THR A 153 11.15 -9.08 6.89
C THR A 153 10.03 -8.12 7.22
N GLU A 154 9.21 -8.46 8.21
CA GLU A 154 8.17 -7.57 8.72
C GLU A 154 8.74 -6.25 9.27
N GLN A 155 9.81 -6.30 10.06
CA GLN A 155 10.50 -5.09 10.54
C GLN A 155 11.01 -4.23 9.37
N HIS A 156 11.58 -4.84 8.32
CA HIS A 156 12.00 -4.13 7.12
C HIS A 156 10.83 -3.42 6.43
N ILE A 157 9.69 -4.10 6.31
CA ILE A 157 8.46 -3.53 5.72
C ILE A 157 7.97 -2.34 6.56
N GLN A 158 7.95 -2.45 7.89
CA GLN A 158 7.54 -1.36 8.78
C GLN A 158 8.47 -0.14 8.66
N HIS A 159 9.78 -0.35 8.62
CA HIS A 159 10.74 0.73 8.41
C HIS A 159 10.56 1.38 7.04
N ALA A 160 10.34 0.58 5.99
CA ALA A 160 10.10 1.08 4.65
C ALA A 160 8.80 1.90 4.58
N PHE A 161 7.71 1.45 5.22
CA PHE A 161 6.47 2.22 5.32
C PHE A 161 6.67 3.53 6.08
N ALA A 162 7.30 3.50 7.24
CA ALA A 162 7.58 4.71 8.02
C ALA A 162 8.34 5.76 7.19
N ARG A 163 9.36 5.32 6.43
CA ARG A 163 10.10 6.19 5.51
C ARG A 163 9.27 6.69 4.34
N LEU A 164 8.44 5.82 3.77
CA LEU A 164 7.57 6.17 2.64
C LEU A 164 6.53 7.23 3.03
N MET A 165 6.01 7.17 4.24
CA MET A 165 4.98 8.08 4.75
C MET A 165 5.49 9.49 5.08
N GLN A 166 6.79 9.68 5.30
CA GLN A 166 7.35 10.97 5.69
C GLN A 166 7.00 12.08 4.70
N GLY A 167 6.32 13.15 5.19
CA GLY A 167 5.93 14.31 4.40
C GLY A 167 4.83 14.05 3.36
N ARG A 168 4.04 12.96 3.50
CA ARG A 168 2.99 12.59 2.56
C ARG A 168 1.67 12.30 3.24
N THR A 169 0.57 12.59 2.54
CA THR A 169 -0.76 12.18 2.97
C THR A 169 -0.92 10.67 2.78
N SER A 170 -1.13 9.94 3.87
CA SER A 170 -1.17 8.48 3.85
C SER A 170 -2.51 7.96 4.37
N PHE A 171 -3.19 7.16 3.57
CA PHE A 171 -4.38 6.40 3.94
C PHE A 171 -3.96 4.98 4.29
N ILE A 172 -4.10 4.59 5.56
CA ILE A 172 -3.63 3.29 6.03
C ILE A 172 -4.81 2.44 6.47
N VAL A 173 -4.94 1.26 5.87
CA VAL A 173 -5.84 0.23 6.38
C VAL A 173 -5.11 -0.47 7.52
N ALA A 174 -5.33 0.02 8.74
CA ALA A 174 -4.61 -0.45 9.91
C ALA A 174 -5.12 -1.82 10.38
N HIS A 175 -4.20 -2.74 10.55
CA HIS A 175 -4.41 -4.05 11.18
C HIS A 175 -3.67 -4.15 12.53
N ARG A 176 -2.96 -3.09 12.95
CA ARG A 176 -2.13 -3.05 14.16
C ARG A 176 -2.45 -1.83 15.01
N LEU A 177 -2.41 -2.02 16.31
CA LEU A 177 -2.60 -0.93 17.28
C LEU A 177 -1.49 0.14 17.19
N SER A 178 -0.25 -0.26 16.85
CA SER A 178 0.88 0.67 16.68
C SER A 178 0.63 1.70 15.57
N THR A 179 0.04 1.28 14.47
CA THR A 179 -0.32 2.17 13.34
C THR A 179 -1.41 3.15 13.74
N ILE A 180 -2.44 2.65 14.44
CA ILE A 180 -3.54 3.49 14.93
C ILE A 180 -3.05 4.55 15.91
N LYS A 181 -2.10 4.18 16.80
CA LYS A 181 -1.57 5.07 17.83
C LYS A 181 -0.83 6.29 17.26
N ASN A 182 -0.20 6.14 16.10
CA ASN A 182 0.60 7.18 15.45
C ASN A 182 -0.14 7.92 14.32
N ALA A 183 -1.45 7.68 14.14
CA ALA A 183 -2.25 8.33 13.11
C ALA A 183 -2.74 9.70 13.57
N ASP A 184 -2.67 10.70 12.69
CA ASP A 184 -3.23 12.05 12.92
C ASP A 184 -4.77 12.00 12.98
N MET A 185 -5.38 11.09 12.22
CA MET A 185 -6.84 10.90 12.16
C MET A 185 -7.18 9.42 12.06
N ILE A 186 -8.20 9.00 12.80
CA ILE A 186 -8.70 7.62 12.78
C ILE A 186 -10.14 7.62 12.26
N LEU A 187 -10.37 6.93 11.15
CA LEU A 187 -11.70 6.71 10.59
C LEU A 187 -12.19 5.31 10.97
N VAL A 188 -13.20 5.25 11.84
CA VAL A 188 -13.83 3.99 12.24
C VAL A 188 -15.00 3.69 11.32
N MET A 189 -14.89 2.62 10.53
CA MET A 189 -15.92 2.17 9.60
C MET A 189 -16.68 0.98 10.20
N LYS A 190 -18.01 1.13 10.32
CA LYS A 190 -18.90 0.07 10.81
C LYS A 190 -19.69 -0.49 9.63
N ALA A 191 -19.75 -1.82 9.52
CA ALA A 191 -20.61 -2.46 8.53
C ALA A 191 -22.07 -2.10 8.81
N VAL A 192 -22.77 -1.55 7.82
CA VAL A 192 -24.22 -1.36 7.87
C VAL A 192 -24.85 -2.59 7.21
N SER A 193 -25.54 -3.41 8.01
CA SER A 193 -26.35 -4.49 7.46
C SER A 193 -27.66 -3.88 6.98
N TYR A 194 -27.89 -3.86 5.67
CA TYR A 194 -29.21 -3.61 5.11
C TYR A 194 -30.02 -4.90 5.25
N THR A 195 -30.91 -4.96 6.22
CA THR A 195 -32.02 -5.91 6.18
C THR A 195 -33.04 -5.35 5.17
N HIS A 196 -33.15 -5.96 4.02
CA HIS A 196 -34.34 -5.79 3.18
C HIS A 196 -35.54 -6.34 3.97
N LEU A 197 -36.45 -5.45 4.31
CA LEU A 197 -37.83 -5.82 4.67
C LEU A 197 -38.60 -6.16 3.40
#